data_fb19d88115ab996ec95dbbbd58a512b9
#
_entry.id   fb19d88115ab996ec95dbbbd58a512b9
#
_cell.length_a   1.000
_cell.length_b   1.000
_cell.length_c   1.000
_cell.angle_alpha   90.00
_cell.angle_beta   90.00
_cell.angle_gamma   90.00
#
_symmetry.space_group_name_H-M   'P 1'
#
loop_
_entity.id
_entity.type
_entity.pdbx_description
1 polymer ?
#
loop_
_entity_poly.entity_id
_entity_poly.type
_entity_poly.pdbx_seq_one_letter_code
_entity_poly.pdbx_strand_id
1 'polypeptide(L)'
;ADRILKFMDAFAGKDTLILTDPVMGDDGAVYPIYTEELRSRFCELTRRSYVITPNLTEALLLLYGKEKMEEIWNKLQKVSEARRMEEIREIGCGLARKFSLPAVVITGVDHREEGQPLKMGNLVLENGNSSWVFAEKSGGSYSGTGDLFASVLSAGLVKRYSMKTCAELAVDFISASIRDAVEEGTDRNDGVCFEQHLGMLLP
;
A
#
# COMPACT_ATOMS: atom_id res chain seq x y z
N ALA A 1 18.58 3.47 4.51
CA ALA A 1 18.22 2.10 4.85
C ALA A 1 19.15 1.50 5.92
N ASP A 2 20.49 1.61 5.84
CA ASP A 2 21.41 1.02 6.82
C ASP A 2 21.17 1.51 8.25
N ARG A 3 20.84 2.80 8.42
CA ARG A 3 20.48 3.36 9.75
C ARG A 3 19.21 2.74 10.30
N ILE A 4 18.21 2.48 9.43
CA ILE A 4 16.95 1.83 9.82
C ILE A 4 17.22 0.39 10.23
N LEU A 5 18.00 -0.36 9.45
CA LEU A 5 18.37 -1.74 9.80
C LEU A 5 19.11 -1.81 11.15
N LYS A 6 20.08 -0.92 11.38
CA LYS A 6 20.77 -0.81 12.67
C LYS A 6 19.83 -0.44 13.83
N PHE A 7 18.87 0.46 13.59
CA PHE A 7 17.85 0.79 14.57
C PHE A 7 16.99 -0.42 14.92
N MET A 8 16.54 -1.16 13.88
CA MET A 8 15.80 -2.40 14.09
C MET A 8 16.61 -3.43 14.88
N ASP A 9 17.91 -3.58 14.57
CA ASP A 9 18.79 -4.51 15.29
C ASP A 9 18.93 -4.15 16.79
N ALA A 10 18.90 -2.85 17.10
CA ALA A 10 19.07 -2.37 18.48
C ALA A 10 17.78 -2.41 19.30
N PHE A 11 16.62 -2.22 18.67
CA PHE A 11 15.35 -1.96 19.38
C PHE A 11 14.22 -2.94 19.09
N ALA A 12 14.25 -3.68 17.96
CA ALA A 12 13.19 -4.62 17.66
C ALA A 12 13.35 -5.92 18.47
N GLY A 13 12.35 -6.23 19.29
CA GLY A 13 12.22 -7.50 19.99
C GLY A 13 11.29 -8.46 19.24
N LYS A 14 11.10 -9.66 19.80
CA LYS A 14 10.26 -10.72 19.21
C LYS A 14 8.78 -10.33 19.03
N ASP A 15 8.30 -9.39 19.83
CA ASP A 15 6.90 -8.93 19.80
C ASP A 15 6.75 -7.58 19.06
N THR A 16 7.82 -7.06 18.44
CA THR A 16 7.78 -5.80 17.71
C THR A 16 7.13 -6.01 16.35
N LEU A 17 6.01 -5.32 16.09
CA LEU A 17 5.39 -5.27 14.79
C LEU A 17 6.13 -4.25 13.90
N ILE A 18 6.63 -4.72 12.78
CA ILE A 18 7.32 -3.88 11.79
C ILE A 18 6.42 -3.79 10.56
N LEU A 19 6.00 -2.58 10.24
CA LEU A 19 5.36 -2.26 8.98
C LEU A 19 6.37 -1.51 8.11
N THR A 20 6.50 -1.92 6.84
CA THR A 20 7.33 -1.21 5.87
C THR A 20 6.48 -0.73 4.71
N ASP A 21 6.52 0.58 4.48
CA ASP A 21 6.01 1.22 3.27
C ASP A 21 7.19 1.46 2.30
N PRO A 22 7.28 0.69 1.20
CA PRO A 22 8.48 0.67 0.37
C PRO A 22 8.46 1.73 -0.74
N VAL A 23 8.57 3.00 -0.39
CA VAL A 23 8.44 4.14 -1.30
C VAL A 23 9.54 4.14 -2.37
N MET A 24 9.21 3.70 -3.59
CA MET A 24 10.16 3.58 -4.71
C MET A 24 9.63 4.08 -6.06
N GLY A 25 8.33 4.17 -6.23
CA GLY A 25 7.71 4.57 -7.50
C GLY A 25 6.19 4.49 -7.43
N ASP A 26 5.51 4.98 -8.45
CA ASP A 26 4.06 4.92 -8.58
C ASP A 26 3.65 4.92 -10.05
N ASP A 27 2.44 4.46 -10.35
CA ASP A 27 1.81 4.48 -11.68
C ASP A 27 2.71 3.94 -12.82
N GLY A 28 3.42 2.84 -12.54
CA GLY A 28 4.34 2.18 -13.49
C GLY A 28 5.69 2.88 -13.69
N ALA A 29 6.00 3.91 -12.92
CA ALA A 29 7.24 4.67 -13.00
C ALA A 29 8.00 4.67 -11.67
N VAL A 30 9.32 4.66 -11.74
CA VAL A 30 10.17 4.80 -10.54
C VAL A 30 10.38 6.27 -10.21
N TYR A 31 10.49 6.58 -8.93
CA TYR A 31 10.84 7.93 -8.49
C TYR A 31 12.30 8.30 -8.80
N PRO A 32 12.64 9.60 -8.93
CA PRO A 32 14.01 10.04 -9.23
C PRO A 32 15.06 9.53 -8.24
N ILE A 33 14.68 9.24 -7.02
CA ILE A 33 15.54 8.70 -5.96
C ILE A 33 15.79 7.18 -6.08
N TYR A 34 15.10 6.49 -7.00
CA TYR A 34 15.22 5.04 -7.15
C TYR A 34 16.62 4.65 -7.63
N THR A 35 17.16 3.63 -6.97
CA THR A 35 18.35 2.88 -7.43
C THR A 35 18.16 1.40 -7.12
N GLU A 36 18.88 0.51 -7.82
CA GLU A 36 18.86 -0.91 -7.50
C GLU A 36 19.40 -1.19 -6.07
N GLU A 37 20.32 -0.36 -5.59
CA GLU A 37 20.77 -0.44 -4.21
C GLU A 37 19.64 -0.11 -3.23
N LEU A 38 18.88 0.97 -3.47
CA LEU A 38 17.70 1.31 -2.65
C LEU A 38 16.69 0.17 -2.63
N ARG A 39 16.37 -0.41 -3.81
CA ARG A 39 15.49 -1.58 -3.90
C ARG A 39 16.02 -2.77 -3.11
N SER A 40 17.32 -3.05 -3.21
CA SER A 40 17.93 -4.14 -2.43
C SER A 40 17.76 -3.93 -0.93
N ARG A 41 17.93 -2.70 -0.45
CA ARG A 41 17.71 -2.33 0.96
C ARG A 41 16.25 -2.45 1.39
N PHE A 42 15.31 -2.07 0.52
CA PHE A 42 13.89 -2.34 0.79
C PHE A 42 13.58 -3.83 0.84
N CYS A 43 14.20 -4.65 0.00
CA CYS A 43 14.07 -6.11 0.11
C CYS A 43 14.59 -6.66 1.46
N GLU A 44 15.64 -6.07 2.04
CA GLU A 44 16.14 -6.44 3.37
C GLU A 44 15.14 -6.03 4.47
N LEU A 45 14.60 -4.80 4.42
CA LEU A 45 13.58 -4.32 5.34
C LEU A 45 12.30 -5.18 5.24
N THR A 46 11.86 -5.48 4.03
CA THR A 46 10.70 -6.34 3.77
C THR A 46 10.82 -7.70 4.45
N ARG A 47 11.98 -8.36 4.41
CA ARG A 47 12.19 -9.65 5.08
C ARG A 47 12.05 -9.60 6.59
N ARG A 48 12.13 -8.42 7.18
CA ARG A 48 12.04 -8.20 8.62
C ARG A 48 10.67 -7.65 9.04
N SER A 49 9.78 -7.44 8.07
CA SER A 49 8.46 -6.86 8.30
C SER A 49 7.44 -7.92 8.67
N TYR A 50 6.47 -7.53 9.48
CA TYR A 50 5.23 -8.27 9.68
C TYR A 50 4.27 -8.02 8.50
N VAL A 51 4.21 -6.77 8.05
CA VAL A 51 3.38 -6.34 6.92
C VAL A 51 4.11 -5.31 6.07
N ILE A 52 3.82 -5.30 4.77
CA ILE A 52 4.24 -4.26 3.83
C ILE A 52 3.04 -3.66 3.12
N THR A 53 3.14 -2.37 2.73
CA THR A 53 2.06 -1.61 2.09
C THR A 53 2.43 -1.07 0.69
N PRO A 54 3.03 -1.87 -0.20
CA PRO A 54 3.43 -1.38 -1.51
C PRO A 54 2.20 -0.99 -2.34
N ASN A 55 2.33 0.04 -3.19
CA ASN A 55 1.48 0.15 -4.36
C ASN A 55 1.86 -0.91 -5.42
N LEU A 56 1.10 -1.01 -6.51
CA LEU A 56 1.35 -2.06 -7.51
C LEU A 56 2.74 -1.96 -8.16
N THR A 57 3.23 -0.74 -8.40
CA THR A 57 4.57 -0.50 -8.97
C THR A 57 5.67 -1.03 -8.03
N GLU A 58 5.56 -0.70 -6.77
CA GLU A 58 6.49 -1.13 -5.72
C GLU A 58 6.44 -2.63 -5.47
N ALA A 59 5.25 -3.22 -5.51
CA ALA A 59 5.06 -4.67 -5.44
C ALA A 59 5.84 -5.39 -6.56
N LEU A 60 5.73 -4.90 -7.78
CA LEU A 60 6.45 -5.42 -8.93
C LEU A 60 7.97 -5.19 -8.82
N LEU A 61 8.40 -4.01 -8.36
CA LEU A 61 9.81 -3.70 -8.11
C LEU A 61 10.41 -4.67 -7.09
N LEU A 62 9.75 -4.89 -5.97
CA LEU A 62 10.20 -5.83 -4.94
C LEU A 62 10.32 -7.26 -5.46
N LEU A 63 9.36 -7.70 -6.28
CA LEU A 63 9.36 -9.05 -6.83
C LEU A 63 10.40 -9.26 -7.92
N TYR A 64 10.48 -8.34 -8.88
CA TYR A 64 11.10 -8.61 -10.17
C TYR A 64 12.21 -7.63 -10.54
N GLY A 65 12.30 -6.45 -9.92
CA GLY A 65 13.17 -5.36 -10.35
C GLY A 65 12.58 -4.54 -11.50
N LYS A 66 13.30 -3.48 -11.89
CA LYS A 66 12.79 -2.41 -12.76
C LYS A 66 12.37 -2.91 -14.14
N GLU A 67 13.25 -3.62 -14.85
CA GLU A 67 12.99 -4.05 -16.25
C GLU A 67 11.73 -4.92 -16.37
N LYS A 68 11.59 -5.92 -15.50
CA LYS A 68 10.40 -6.78 -15.47
C LYS A 68 9.17 -6.07 -14.92
N MET A 69 9.32 -5.12 -14.01
CA MET A 69 8.22 -4.29 -13.54
C MET A 69 7.55 -3.57 -14.71
N GLU A 70 8.32 -2.90 -15.55
CA GLU A 70 7.81 -2.16 -16.73
C GLU A 70 7.09 -3.10 -17.73
N GLU A 71 7.64 -4.29 -17.98
CA GLU A 71 7.02 -5.31 -18.84
C GLU A 71 5.65 -5.77 -18.29
N ILE A 72 5.64 -6.17 -17.01
CA ILE A 72 4.42 -6.70 -16.36
C ILE A 72 3.37 -5.60 -16.20
N TRP A 73 3.77 -4.38 -15.81
CA TRP A 73 2.88 -3.24 -15.75
C TRP A 73 2.15 -3.02 -17.06
N ASN A 74 2.89 -2.95 -18.18
CA ASN A 74 2.33 -2.76 -19.51
C ASN A 74 1.42 -3.91 -19.95
N LYS A 75 1.69 -5.14 -19.51
CA LYS A 75 0.82 -6.30 -19.75
C LYS A 75 -0.48 -6.17 -18.96
N LEU A 76 -0.42 -5.78 -17.69
CA LEU A 76 -1.59 -5.62 -16.83
C LEU A 76 -2.57 -4.55 -17.34
N GLN A 77 -2.10 -3.54 -18.07
CA GLN A 77 -2.96 -2.52 -18.69
C GLN A 77 -3.77 -3.04 -19.90
N LYS A 78 -3.42 -4.22 -20.44
CA LYS A 78 -4.00 -4.77 -21.69
C LYS A 78 -4.92 -5.97 -21.47
N VAL A 79 -5.01 -6.48 -20.26
CA VAL A 79 -5.86 -7.61 -19.91
C VAL A 79 -7.23 -7.14 -19.41
N SER A 80 -8.21 -8.05 -19.36
CA SER A 80 -9.51 -7.74 -18.76
C SER A 80 -9.38 -7.43 -17.27
N GLU A 81 -10.32 -6.65 -16.73
CA GLU A 81 -10.31 -6.26 -15.31
C GLU A 81 -10.28 -7.48 -14.38
N ALA A 82 -11.11 -8.48 -14.63
CA ALA A 82 -11.11 -9.71 -13.84
C ALA A 82 -9.74 -10.41 -13.85
N ARG A 83 -9.08 -10.46 -15.01
CA ARG A 83 -7.74 -11.05 -15.13
C ARG A 83 -6.69 -10.20 -14.43
N ARG A 84 -6.78 -8.88 -14.53
CA ARG A 84 -5.89 -7.95 -13.86
C ARG A 84 -5.94 -8.10 -12.34
N MET A 85 -7.14 -8.16 -11.78
CA MET A 85 -7.34 -8.36 -10.34
C MET A 85 -6.77 -9.70 -9.85
N GLU A 86 -6.92 -10.77 -10.63
CA GLU A 86 -6.35 -12.06 -10.31
C GLU A 86 -4.82 -12.05 -10.40
N GLU A 87 -4.23 -11.44 -11.43
CA GLU A 87 -2.76 -11.30 -11.53
C GLU A 87 -2.19 -10.45 -10.38
N ILE A 88 -2.89 -9.39 -9.93
CA ILE A 88 -2.48 -8.60 -8.76
C ILE A 88 -2.54 -9.46 -7.47
N ARG A 89 -3.55 -10.30 -7.33
CA ARG A 89 -3.63 -11.25 -6.21
C ARG A 89 -2.43 -12.20 -6.21
N GLU A 90 -2.05 -12.74 -7.36
CA GLU A 90 -0.87 -13.61 -7.50
C GLU A 90 0.44 -12.87 -7.20
N ILE A 91 0.55 -11.59 -7.56
CA ILE A 91 1.69 -10.73 -7.21
C ILE A 91 1.79 -10.60 -5.69
N GLY A 92 0.68 -10.31 -5.00
CA GLY A 92 0.64 -10.25 -3.54
C GLY A 92 1.04 -11.57 -2.88
N CYS A 93 0.51 -12.69 -3.36
CA CYS A 93 0.91 -14.03 -2.90
C CYS A 93 2.40 -14.32 -3.16
N GLY A 94 2.93 -13.83 -4.28
CA GLY A 94 4.35 -13.91 -4.61
C GLY A 94 5.23 -13.16 -3.61
N LEU A 95 4.82 -11.96 -3.21
CA LEU A 95 5.50 -11.17 -2.17
C LEU A 95 5.50 -11.91 -0.83
N ALA A 96 4.33 -12.38 -0.38
CA ALA A 96 4.19 -13.10 0.87
C ALA A 96 5.13 -14.34 0.90
N ARG A 97 5.17 -15.12 -0.18
CA ARG A 97 6.07 -16.28 -0.29
C ARG A 97 7.54 -15.90 -0.35
N LYS A 98 7.92 -14.93 -1.20
CA LYS A 98 9.33 -14.53 -1.41
C LYS A 98 9.99 -13.99 -0.15
N PHE A 99 9.25 -13.26 0.65
CA PHE A 99 9.78 -12.58 1.82
C PHE A 99 9.30 -13.20 3.15
N SER A 100 8.53 -14.30 3.09
CA SER A 100 7.94 -14.99 4.26
C SER A 100 7.10 -14.04 5.13
N LEU A 101 6.26 -13.21 4.48
CA LEU A 101 5.45 -12.22 5.17
C LEU A 101 4.13 -12.81 5.68
N PRO A 102 3.73 -12.54 6.93
CA PRO A 102 2.40 -12.85 7.43
C PRO A 102 1.30 -12.08 6.71
N ALA A 103 1.59 -10.82 6.31
CA ALA A 103 0.62 -9.97 5.64
C ALA A 103 1.25 -9.08 4.55
N VAL A 104 0.45 -8.78 3.52
CA VAL A 104 0.76 -7.84 2.43
C VAL A 104 -0.49 -7.04 2.13
N VAL A 105 -0.38 -5.72 2.00
CA VAL A 105 -1.47 -4.88 1.51
C VAL A 105 -0.99 -4.16 0.25
N ILE A 106 -1.49 -4.56 -0.94
CA ILE A 106 -1.21 -3.80 -2.17
C ILE A 106 -2.22 -2.68 -2.28
N THR A 107 -1.74 -1.43 -2.22
CA THR A 107 -2.57 -0.23 -2.14
C THR A 107 -2.79 0.42 -3.50
N GLY A 108 -3.84 1.23 -3.62
CA GLY A 108 -4.02 2.18 -4.71
C GLY A 108 -4.30 1.54 -6.09
N VAL A 109 -4.95 0.39 -6.13
CA VAL A 109 -5.28 -0.30 -7.38
C VAL A 109 -6.56 0.28 -7.97
N ASP A 110 -6.46 0.95 -9.11
CA ASP A 110 -7.65 1.39 -9.86
C ASP A 110 -8.49 0.19 -10.30
N HIS A 111 -9.80 0.24 -10.05
CA HIS A 111 -10.75 -0.81 -10.40
C HIS A 111 -11.94 -0.24 -11.16
N ARG A 112 -12.18 -0.77 -12.36
CA ARG A 112 -13.25 -0.34 -13.26
C ARG A 112 -14.20 -1.47 -13.55
N GLU A 113 -15.47 -1.26 -13.20
CA GLU A 113 -16.59 -2.06 -13.66
C GLU A 113 -17.39 -1.26 -14.69
N GLU A 114 -17.86 -1.93 -15.75
CA GLU A 114 -18.64 -1.27 -16.79
C GLU A 114 -19.90 -0.61 -16.22
N GLY A 115 -20.08 0.67 -16.51
CA GLY A 115 -21.21 1.46 -15.99
C GLY A 115 -21.14 1.87 -14.52
N GLN A 116 -20.03 1.61 -13.83
CA GLN A 116 -19.82 2.00 -12.43
C GLN A 116 -18.77 3.13 -12.31
N PRO A 117 -18.84 3.93 -11.23
CA PRO A 117 -17.77 4.85 -10.91
C PRO A 117 -16.42 4.13 -10.74
N LEU A 118 -15.34 4.84 -11.04
CA LEU A 118 -14.00 4.34 -10.78
C LEU A 118 -13.81 4.13 -9.27
N LYS A 119 -13.39 2.94 -8.89
CA LYS A 119 -13.05 2.59 -7.50
C LYS A 119 -11.53 2.49 -7.34
N MET A 120 -11.08 2.75 -6.14
CA MET A 120 -9.73 2.40 -5.68
C MET A 120 -9.82 1.16 -4.80
N GLY A 121 -9.08 0.12 -5.16
CA GLY A 121 -9.00 -1.14 -4.43
C GLY A 121 -7.70 -1.28 -3.66
N ASN A 122 -7.78 -1.92 -2.51
CA ASN A 122 -6.62 -2.34 -1.73
C ASN A 122 -6.72 -3.84 -1.52
N LEU A 123 -5.73 -4.58 -2.03
CA LEU A 123 -5.65 -6.03 -1.82
C LEU A 123 -5.04 -6.30 -0.46
N VAL A 124 -5.78 -6.97 0.40
CA VAL A 124 -5.32 -7.40 1.72
C VAL A 124 -5.05 -8.90 1.68
N LEU A 125 -3.81 -9.30 1.98
CA LEU A 125 -3.43 -10.69 2.22
C LEU A 125 -3.00 -10.84 3.68
N GLU A 126 -3.55 -11.83 4.36
CA GLU A 126 -3.19 -12.17 5.72
C GLU A 126 -3.26 -13.68 5.92
N ASN A 127 -2.16 -14.31 6.32
CA ASN A 127 -2.08 -15.75 6.60
C ASN A 127 -2.65 -16.64 5.47
N GLY A 128 -2.38 -16.28 4.22
CA GLY A 128 -2.82 -17.01 3.02
C GLY A 128 -4.23 -16.69 2.53
N ASN A 129 -5.02 -15.95 3.29
CA ASN A 129 -6.33 -15.45 2.85
C ASN A 129 -6.19 -14.11 2.14
N SER A 130 -7.03 -13.86 1.15
CA SER A 130 -7.04 -12.58 0.44
C SER A 130 -8.44 -11.97 0.41
N SER A 131 -8.50 -10.65 0.51
CA SER A 131 -9.71 -9.86 0.34
C SER A 131 -9.40 -8.51 -0.29
N TRP A 132 -10.40 -7.91 -0.92
CA TRP A 132 -10.31 -6.57 -1.46
C TRP A 132 -11.12 -5.60 -0.59
N VAL A 133 -10.58 -4.41 -0.38
CA VAL A 133 -11.27 -3.28 0.24
C VAL A 133 -11.33 -2.16 -0.78
N PHE A 134 -12.54 -1.70 -1.11
CA PHE A 134 -12.78 -0.71 -2.15
C PHE A 134 -13.37 0.57 -1.58
N ALA A 135 -13.00 1.70 -2.18
CA ALA A 135 -13.70 2.97 -2.05
C ALA A 135 -13.93 3.59 -3.43
N GLU A 136 -14.92 4.46 -3.55
CA GLU A 136 -15.06 5.29 -4.75
C GLU A 136 -13.87 6.24 -4.85
N LYS A 137 -13.27 6.33 -6.05
CA LYS A 137 -12.18 7.23 -6.31
C LYS A 137 -12.71 8.65 -6.49
N SER A 138 -12.63 9.47 -5.45
CA SER A 138 -12.95 10.89 -5.49
C SER A 138 -11.66 11.71 -5.64
N GLY A 139 -11.72 12.76 -6.45
CA GLY A 139 -10.57 13.63 -6.67
C GLY A 139 -9.40 12.95 -7.39
N GLY A 140 -8.20 13.36 -7.04
CA GLY A 140 -6.95 12.82 -7.59
C GLY A 140 -6.06 12.20 -6.52
N SER A 141 -4.78 12.02 -6.84
CA SER A 141 -3.77 11.60 -5.88
C SER A 141 -3.38 12.81 -5.00
N TYR A 142 -3.33 12.62 -3.70
CA TYR A 142 -2.85 13.60 -2.72
C TYR A 142 -1.61 13.08 -2.02
N SER A 143 -0.65 13.98 -1.76
CA SER A 143 0.55 13.64 -1.00
C SER A 143 0.21 13.16 0.41
N GLY A 144 0.95 12.17 0.93
CA GLY A 144 0.81 11.69 2.31
C GLY A 144 -0.32 10.68 2.57
N THR A 145 -1.17 10.37 1.57
CA THR A 145 -2.24 9.37 1.75
C THR A 145 -1.71 7.97 2.06
N GLY A 146 -0.57 7.58 1.49
CA GLY A 146 0.14 6.34 1.81
C GLY A 146 0.63 6.32 3.27
N ASP A 147 1.22 7.44 3.73
CA ASP A 147 1.68 7.60 5.12
C ASP A 147 0.52 7.48 6.12
N LEU A 148 -0.62 8.11 5.81
CA LEU A 148 -1.84 8.00 6.62
C LEU A 148 -2.34 6.55 6.65
N PHE A 149 -2.38 5.89 5.49
CA PHE A 149 -2.81 4.49 5.38
C PHE A 149 -1.93 3.59 6.28
N ALA A 150 -0.61 3.67 6.13
CA ALA A 150 0.35 2.91 6.92
C ALA A 150 0.24 3.21 8.43
N SER A 151 -0.02 4.46 8.80
CA SER A 151 -0.19 4.89 10.19
C SER A 151 -1.46 4.30 10.82
N VAL A 152 -2.59 4.34 10.12
CA VAL A 152 -3.85 3.74 10.59
C VAL A 152 -3.72 2.22 10.71
N LEU A 153 -3.09 1.56 9.73
CA LEU A 153 -2.79 0.12 9.81
C LEU A 153 -1.95 -0.20 11.05
N SER A 154 -0.88 0.53 11.27
CA SER A 154 0.01 0.31 12.41
C SER A 154 -0.73 0.43 13.75
N ALA A 155 -1.56 1.48 13.90
CA ALA A 155 -2.37 1.69 15.10
C ALA A 155 -3.40 0.56 15.32
N GLY A 156 -4.08 0.14 14.26
CA GLY A 156 -5.06 -0.94 14.32
C GLY A 156 -4.43 -2.28 14.68
N LEU A 157 -3.26 -2.60 14.13
CA LEU A 157 -2.53 -3.83 14.44
C LEU A 157 -2.07 -3.87 15.90
N VAL A 158 -1.62 -2.75 16.47
CA VAL A 158 -1.29 -2.65 17.90
C VAL A 158 -2.53 -2.91 18.76
N LYS A 159 -3.71 -2.47 18.31
CA LYS A 159 -5.01 -2.77 18.93
C LYS A 159 -5.52 -4.20 18.65
N ARG A 160 -4.76 -5.02 17.90
CA ARG A 160 -5.09 -6.39 17.52
C ARG A 160 -6.33 -6.53 16.64
N TYR A 161 -6.62 -5.53 15.82
CA TYR A 161 -7.62 -5.64 14.77
C TYR A 161 -7.11 -6.53 13.64
N SER A 162 -8.01 -7.18 12.89
CA SER A 162 -7.62 -7.92 11.68
C SER A 162 -7.06 -6.97 10.64
N MET A 163 -6.16 -7.45 9.77
CA MET A 163 -5.60 -6.65 8.68
C MET A 163 -6.69 -6.04 7.79
N LYS A 164 -7.76 -6.80 7.53
CA LYS A 164 -8.89 -6.32 6.75
C LYS A 164 -9.60 -5.15 7.44
N THR A 165 -9.90 -5.27 8.74
CA THR A 165 -10.53 -4.19 9.52
C THR A 165 -9.65 -2.93 9.56
N CYS A 166 -8.31 -3.10 9.72
CA CYS A 166 -7.39 -1.98 9.66
C CYS A 166 -7.40 -1.28 8.29
N ALA A 167 -7.45 -2.05 7.20
CA ALA A 167 -7.52 -1.51 5.85
C ALA A 167 -8.87 -0.80 5.57
N GLU A 168 -10.00 -1.37 6.01
CA GLU A 168 -11.32 -0.74 5.92
C GLU A 168 -11.33 0.60 6.64
N LEU A 169 -10.85 0.65 7.88
CA LEU A 169 -10.75 1.88 8.65
C LEU A 169 -9.86 2.94 7.97
N ALA A 170 -8.71 2.53 7.45
CA ALA A 170 -7.81 3.43 6.73
C ALA A 170 -8.46 3.99 5.45
N VAL A 171 -9.14 3.13 4.69
CA VAL A 171 -9.84 3.52 3.45
C VAL A 171 -10.96 4.52 3.75
N ASP A 172 -11.79 4.27 4.76
CA ASP A 172 -12.89 5.15 5.14
C ASP A 172 -12.37 6.51 5.62
N PHE A 173 -11.36 6.51 6.48
CA PHE A 173 -10.72 7.71 7.01
C PHE A 173 -10.11 8.58 5.90
N ILE A 174 -9.31 7.97 5.01
CA ILE A 174 -8.65 8.69 3.91
C ILE A 174 -9.69 9.18 2.89
N SER A 175 -10.72 8.39 2.59
CA SER A 175 -11.78 8.78 1.65
C SER A 175 -12.57 9.98 2.15
N ALA A 176 -12.85 10.06 3.46
CA ALA A 176 -13.48 11.23 4.07
C ALA A 176 -12.56 12.46 3.94
N SER A 177 -11.28 12.30 4.29
CA SER A 177 -10.29 13.38 4.23
C SER A 177 -10.06 13.91 2.80
N ILE A 178 -10.09 13.02 1.79
CA ILE A 178 -9.98 13.42 0.37
C ILE A 178 -11.22 14.21 -0.08
N ARG A 179 -12.42 13.81 0.34
CA ARG A 179 -13.65 14.55 -0.01
C ARG A 179 -13.59 15.98 0.47
N ASP A 180 -13.20 16.21 1.72
CA ASP A 180 -13.07 17.55 2.26
C ASP A 180 -11.98 18.36 1.52
N ALA A 181 -10.82 17.74 1.26
CA ALA A 181 -9.76 18.39 0.50
C ALA A 181 -10.20 18.80 -0.93
N VAL A 182 -11.04 17.97 -1.58
CA VAL A 182 -11.63 18.30 -2.89
C VAL A 182 -12.63 19.46 -2.77
N GLU A 183 -13.50 19.43 -1.75
CA GLU A 183 -14.49 20.48 -1.52
C GLU A 183 -13.84 21.84 -1.18
N GLU A 184 -12.77 21.81 -0.40
CA GLU A 184 -11.99 23.00 -0.01
C GLU A 184 -11.05 23.51 -1.12
N GLY A 185 -10.82 22.69 -2.17
CA GLY A 185 -9.88 23.02 -3.24
C GLY A 185 -8.42 22.99 -2.81
N THR A 186 -8.08 22.15 -1.83
CA THR A 186 -6.72 21.99 -1.29
C THR A 186 -5.75 21.55 -2.38
N ASP A 187 -4.55 22.14 -2.42
CA ASP A 187 -3.50 21.70 -3.35
C ASP A 187 -3.07 20.27 -3.02
N ARG A 188 -2.87 19.46 -4.05
CA ARG A 188 -2.52 18.05 -3.91
C ARG A 188 -1.21 17.82 -3.15
N ASN A 189 -0.29 18.78 -3.20
CA ASN A 189 0.99 18.71 -2.51
C ASN A 189 0.87 19.04 -1.02
N ASP A 190 -0.20 19.75 -0.62
CA ASP A 190 -0.45 20.09 0.79
C ASP A 190 -1.07 18.92 1.58
N GLY A 191 -1.48 17.85 0.88
CA GLY A 191 -2.07 16.67 1.50
C GLY A 191 -3.59 16.77 1.62
N VAL A 192 -4.17 16.00 2.55
CA VAL A 192 -5.62 15.91 2.76
C VAL A 192 -6.05 16.48 4.12
N CYS A 193 -7.29 16.96 4.22
CA CYS A 193 -7.87 17.55 5.43
C CYS A 193 -8.29 16.44 6.42
N PHE A 194 -7.34 15.76 7.05
CA PHE A 194 -7.59 14.58 7.87
C PHE A 194 -7.95 14.88 9.33
N GLU A 195 -7.61 16.04 9.85
CA GLU A 195 -7.73 16.42 11.27
C GLU A 195 -9.18 16.34 11.75
N GLN A 196 -10.13 16.71 10.90
CA GLN A 196 -11.57 16.69 11.22
C GLN A 196 -12.12 15.26 11.34
N HIS A 197 -11.42 14.29 10.77
CA HIS A 197 -11.81 12.87 10.73
C HIS A 197 -11.12 12.01 11.79
N LEU A 198 -10.22 12.57 12.61
CA LEU A 198 -9.51 11.82 13.67
C LEU A 198 -10.46 11.07 14.62
N GLY A 199 -11.69 11.60 14.82
CA GLY A 199 -12.72 10.93 15.60
C GLY A 199 -13.12 9.55 15.08
N MET A 200 -12.93 9.26 13.78
CA MET A 200 -13.19 7.93 13.18
C MET A 200 -12.22 6.86 13.67
N LEU A 201 -11.05 7.25 14.16
CA LEU A 201 -9.98 6.36 14.63
C LEU A 201 -10.07 6.06 16.12
N LEU A 202 -11.00 6.71 16.82
CA LEU A 202 -11.23 6.46 18.24
C LEU A 202 -12.09 5.20 18.42
N PRO A 203 -11.86 4.44 19.53
CA PRO A 203 -12.66 3.26 19.84
C PRO A 203 -14.12 3.62 20.19
#